data_9c55de174e1d826cb2c1de6531b7256c
#
_entry.id   9c55de174e1d826cb2c1de6531b7256c
#
_cell.length_a   1.000
_cell.length_b   1.000
_cell.length_c   1.000
_cell.angle_alpha   90.00
_cell.angle_beta   90.00
_cell.angle_gamma   90.00
#
_symmetry.space_group_name_H-M   'P 1'
#
loop_
_entity.id
_entity.type
_entity.pdbx_description
1 polymer ?
#
loop_
_entity_poly.entity_id
_entity_poly.type
_entity_poly.pdbx_seq_one_letter_code
_entity_poly.pdbx_strand_id
1 'polypeptide(L)'
;MHIVLDDTAMAAAGQGNILASRLIHRAHAEPGWFLYAPACALVEADRARPGTAEHLASLPGITVLDLDLAAALALARQETWAAAHSQYAAQPTPDRPDGAIIATTAPHWWAGEPVRVLDLTP
;
A
#
# COMPACT_ATOMS: atom_id res chain seq x y z
N MET A 1 0.51 -4.87 -13.58
CA MET A 1 0.64 -5.35 -12.18
C MET A 1 0.26 -4.22 -11.23
N HIS A 2 -0.76 -4.42 -10.45
CA HIS A 2 -1.23 -3.44 -9.47
C HIS A 2 -0.83 -3.91 -8.07
N ILE A 3 -0.12 -3.06 -7.34
CA ILE A 3 0.43 -3.37 -6.01
C ILE A 3 0.06 -2.26 -5.05
N VAL A 4 -0.53 -2.62 -3.90
CA VAL A 4 -0.82 -1.70 -2.80
C VAL A 4 0.26 -1.87 -1.74
N LEU A 5 0.91 -0.78 -1.35
CA LEU A 5 1.82 -0.79 -0.21
C LEU A 5 1.00 -0.60 1.07
N ASP A 6 1.08 -1.52 2.01
CA ASP A 6 0.50 -1.29 3.33
C ASP A 6 1.45 -0.39 4.16
N ASP A 7 1.05 -0.05 5.38
CA ASP A 7 1.86 0.81 6.24
C ASP A 7 3.23 0.21 6.56
N THR A 8 3.31 -1.12 6.72
CA THR A 8 4.59 -1.78 7.00
C THR A 8 5.54 -1.71 5.80
N ALA A 9 5.01 -1.89 4.59
CA ALA A 9 5.80 -1.79 3.36
C ALA A 9 6.31 -0.36 3.16
N MET A 10 5.48 0.64 3.44
CA MET A 10 5.87 2.05 3.34
C MET A 10 6.98 2.39 4.34
N ALA A 11 6.86 1.94 5.58
CA ALA A 11 7.89 2.14 6.59
C ALA A 11 9.21 1.47 6.19
N ALA A 12 9.13 0.25 5.66
CA ALA A 12 10.30 -0.48 5.18
C ALA A 12 10.98 0.24 4.00
N ALA A 13 10.20 0.78 3.06
CA ALA A 13 10.74 1.57 1.96
C ALA A 13 11.50 2.79 2.46
N GLY A 14 10.96 3.49 3.46
CA GLY A 14 11.62 4.64 4.09
C GLY A 14 12.91 4.26 4.81
N GLN A 15 13.08 3.00 5.18
CA GLN A 15 14.28 2.47 5.84
C GLN A 15 15.27 1.81 4.87
N GLY A 16 15.00 1.88 3.57
CA GLY A 16 15.91 1.34 2.57
C GLY A 16 15.74 -0.15 2.28
N ASN A 17 14.57 -0.75 2.56
CA ASN A 17 14.29 -2.13 2.20
C ASN A 17 14.49 -2.33 0.69
N ILE A 18 15.33 -3.32 0.32
CA ILE A 18 15.73 -3.53 -1.07
C ILE A 18 14.55 -3.94 -1.95
N LEU A 19 13.69 -4.83 -1.46
CA LEU A 19 12.54 -5.31 -2.22
C LEU A 19 11.53 -4.19 -2.47
N ALA A 20 11.25 -3.37 -1.46
CA ALA A 20 10.39 -2.20 -1.59
C ALA A 20 10.98 -1.19 -2.59
N SER A 21 12.28 -0.93 -2.50
CA SER A 21 12.98 -0.02 -3.41
C SER A 21 12.92 -0.50 -4.86
N ARG A 22 13.04 -1.79 -5.09
CA ARG A 22 12.90 -2.38 -6.43
C ARG A 22 11.49 -2.20 -6.99
N LEU A 23 10.46 -2.38 -6.17
CA LEU A 23 9.07 -2.15 -6.60
C LEU A 23 8.86 -0.69 -7.01
N ILE A 24 9.36 0.25 -6.23
CA ILE A 24 9.25 1.68 -6.51
C ILE A 24 9.96 2.00 -7.82
N HIS A 25 11.15 1.46 -8.04
CA HIS A 25 11.89 1.65 -9.28
C HIS A 25 11.14 1.10 -10.49
N ARG A 26 10.57 -0.10 -10.38
CA ARG A 26 9.80 -0.72 -11.45
C ARG A 26 8.56 0.09 -11.79
N ALA A 27 7.85 0.58 -10.79
CA ALA A 27 6.65 1.40 -11.00
C ALA A 27 6.98 2.71 -11.74
N HIS A 28 8.18 3.25 -11.52
CA HIS A 28 8.63 4.44 -12.21
C HIS A 28 9.12 4.14 -13.63
N ALA A 29 9.86 3.04 -13.82
CA ALA A 29 10.60 2.77 -15.04
C ALA A 29 9.88 1.86 -16.04
N GLU A 30 9.00 0.98 -15.57
CA GLU A 30 8.39 -0.07 -16.42
C GLU A 30 6.89 0.17 -16.62
N PRO A 31 6.42 0.23 -17.90
CA PRO A 31 4.97 0.29 -18.17
C PRO A 31 4.25 -0.94 -17.60
N GLY A 32 3.02 -0.74 -17.14
CA GLY A 32 2.22 -1.83 -16.61
C GLY A 32 2.47 -2.17 -15.13
N TRP A 33 3.38 -1.46 -14.46
CA TRP A 33 3.61 -1.56 -13.03
C TRP A 33 3.03 -0.34 -12.32
N PHE A 34 2.06 -0.57 -11.43
CA PHE A 34 1.35 0.49 -10.71
C PHE A 34 1.46 0.25 -9.22
N LEU A 35 1.94 1.25 -8.50
CA LEU A 35 2.17 1.18 -7.07
C LEU A 35 1.29 2.22 -6.36
N TYR A 36 0.53 1.78 -5.38
CA TYR A 36 -0.45 2.61 -4.69
C TYR A 36 -0.12 2.75 -3.22
N ALA A 37 -0.32 3.95 -2.69
CA ALA A 37 -0.16 4.26 -1.28
C ALA A 37 -1.50 4.76 -0.73
N PRO A 38 -2.29 3.91 -0.03
CA PRO A 38 -3.52 4.37 0.59
C PRO A 38 -3.26 5.42 1.66
N ALA A 39 -4.05 6.49 1.67
CA ALA A 39 -3.82 7.63 2.56
C ALA A 39 -3.78 7.24 4.05
N CYS A 40 -4.66 6.36 4.50
CA CYS A 40 -4.66 5.93 5.91
C CYS A 40 -3.40 5.13 6.27
N ALA A 41 -2.88 4.32 5.33
CA ALA A 41 -1.63 3.61 5.54
C ALA A 41 -0.44 4.56 5.57
N LEU A 42 -0.46 5.63 4.74
CA LEU A 42 0.55 6.69 4.79
C LEU A 42 0.58 7.38 6.16
N VAL A 43 -0.59 7.68 6.73
CA VAL A 43 -0.68 8.28 8.06
C VAL A 43 -0.04 7.37 9.10
N GLU A 44 -0.35 6.09 9.08
CA GLU A 44 0.21 5.15 10.05
C GLU A 44 1.71 4.97 9.89
N ALA A 45 2.20 4.89 8.65
CA ALA A 45 3.64 4.81 8.38
C ALA A 45 4.38 6.06 8.87
N ASP A 46 3.80 7.24 8.65
CA ASP A 46 4.39 8.50 9.12
C ASP A 46 4.40 8.61 10.65
N ARG A 47 3.35 8.12 11.30
CA ARG A 47 3.30 8.09 12.77
C ARG A 47 4.39 7.19 13.35
N ALA A 48 4.68 6.07 12.68
CA ALA A 48 5.76 5.18 13.09
C ALA A 48 7.15 5.80 12.84
N ARG A 49 7.29 6.56 11.74
CA ARG A 49 8.54 7.22 11.36
C ARG A 49 8.22 8.55 10.69
N PRO A 50 8.29 9.66 11.42
CA PRO A 50 7.98 11.00 10.87
C PRO A 50 8.78 11.31 9.61
N GLY A 51 8.11 11.89 8.61
CA GLY A 51 8.70 12.22 7.32
C GLY A 51 8.47 11.15 6.24
N THR A 52 8.00 9.96 6.60
CA THR A 52 7.77 8.87 5.64
C THR A 52 6.71 9.24 4.60
N ALA A 53 5.61 9.87 5.01
CA ALA A 53 4.54 10.23 4.08
C ALA A 53 5.02 11.22 3.03
N GLU A 54 5.72 12.28 3.43
CA GLU A 54 6.26 13.27 2.50
C GLU A 54 7.26 12.63 1.53
N HIS A 55 8.13 11.78 2.04
CA HIS A 55 9.12 11.09 1.23
C HIS A 55 8.46 10.22 0.17
N LEU A 56 7.54 9.35 0.55
CA LEU A 56 6.88 8.45 -0.38
C LEU A 56 6.00 9.20 -1.38
N ALA A 57 5.28 10.22 -0.94
CA ALA A 57 4.44 11.01 -1.83
C ALA A 57 5.24 11.79 -2.88
N SER A 58 6.53 12.06 -2.62
CA SER A 58 7.41 12.75 -3.55
C SER A 58 8.03 11.83 -4.60
N LEU A 59 7.95 10.52 -4.42
CA LEU A 59 8.60 9.56 -5.32
C LEU A 59 7.79 9.35 -6.59
N PRO A 60 8.46 9.38 -7.77
CA PRO A 60 7.76 9.06 -9.01
C PRO A 60 7.33 7.59 -9.02
N GLY A 61 6.19 7.31 -9.65
CA GLY A 61 5.65 5.97 -9.76
C GLY A 61 4.75 5.55 -8.61
N ILE A 62 4.66 6.32 -7.54
CA ILE A 62 3.72 6.06 -6.44
C ILE A 62 2.48 6.93 -6.61
N THR A 63 1.32 6.28 -6.62
CA THR A 63 0.02 6.97 -6.65
C THR A 63 -0.61 6.90 -5.27
N VAL A 64 -0.84 8.06 -4.67
CA VAL A 64 -1.54 8.14 -3.38
C VAL A 64 -3.05 7.96 -3.63
N LEU A 65 -3.67 7.06 -2.89
CA LEU A 65 -5.11 6.85 -2.93
C LEU A 65 -5.77 7.59 -1.78
N ASP A 66 -6.58 8.58 -2.14
CA ASP A 66 -7.29 9.39 -1.16
C ASP A 66 -8.30 8.57 -0.36
N LEU A 67 -8.62 9.03 0.83
CA LEU A 67 -9.77 8.53 1.60
C LEU A 67 -11.02 9.27 1.10
N ASP A 68 -11.59 8.77 0.00
CA ASP A 68 -12.83 9.32 -0.53
C ASP A 68 -14.04 8.80 0.27
N LEU A 69 -15.25 9.22 -0.11
CA LEU A 69 -16.45 8.83 0.62
C LEU A 69 -16.66 7.31 0.60
N ALA A 70 -16.47 6.66 -0.55
CA ALA A 70 -16.64 5.22 -0.65
C ALA A 70 -15.66 4.48 0.25
N ALA A 71 -14.39 4.89 0.25
CA ALA A 71 -13.38 4.33 1.13
C ALA A 71 -13.71 4.59 2.60
N ALA A 72 -14.13 5.81 2.95
CA ALA A 72 -14.50 6.15 4.31
C ALA A 72 -15.64 5.28 4.83
N LEU A 73 -16.66 5.04 4.02
CA LEU A 73 -17.77 4.17 4.39
C LEU A 73 -17.33 2.73 4.61
N ALA A 74 -16.41 2.24 3.76
CA ALA A 74 -15.85 0.90 3.91
C ALA A 74 -15.03 0.76 5.20
N LEU A 75 -14.31 1.81 5.58
CA LEU A 75 -13.44 1.80 6.76
C LEU A 75 -14.17 2.05 8.07
N ALA A 76 -15.35 2.69 8.02
CA ALA A 76 -16.04 3.19 9.21
C ALA A 76 -16.35 2.10 10.24
N ARG A 77 -16.42 0.84 9.81
CA ARG A 77 -16.74 -0.30 10.67
C ARG A 77 -15.54 -1.16 11.02
N GLN A 78 -14.33 -0.73 10.62
CA GLN A 78 -13.11 -1.49 10.85
C GLN A 78 -12.33 -0.91 12.02
N GLU A 79 -11.56 -1.78 12.70
CA GLU A 79 -10.79 -1.35 13.88
C GLU A 79 -9.51 -0.61 13.51
N THR A 80 -8.86 -1.01 12.42
CA THR A 80 -7.60 -0.41 11.97
C THR A 80 -7.77 0.23 10.61
N TRP A 81 -7.67 1.55 10.54
CA TRP A 81 -7.90 2.28 9.31
C TRP A 81 -6.84 2.02 8.25
N ALA A 82 -5.58 1.89 8.65
CA ALA A 82 -4.48 1.62 7.73
C ALA A 82 -4.69 0.29 7.00
N ALA A 83 -4.91 -0.80 7.73
CA ALA A 83 -5.16 -2.12 7.15
C ALA A 83 -6.45 -2.14 6.32
N ALA A 84 -7.52 -1.53 6.83
CA ALA A 84 -8.80 -1.47 6.13
C ALA A 84 -8.70 -0.71 4.81
N HIS A 85 -7.97 0.40 4.78
CA HIS A 85 -7.79 1.17 3.54
C HIS A 85 -6.96 0.39 2.52
N SER A 86 -5.92 -0.30 2.96
CA SER A 86 -5.12 -1.17 2.09
C SER A 86 -5.96 -2.32 1.52
N GLN A 87 -6.78 -2.95 2.35
CA GLN A 87 -7.67 -4.04 1.91
C GLN A 87 -8.72 -3.53 0.92
N TYR A 88 -9.34 -2.39 1.19
CA TYR A 88 -10.30 -1.76 0.30
C TYR A 88 -9.65 -1.43 -1.06
N ALA A 89 -8.45 -0.86 -1.05
CA ALA A 89 -7.71 -0.51 -2.26
C ALA A 89 -7.33 -1.75 -3.10
N ALA A 90 -7.15 -2.91 -2.46
CA ALA A 90 -6.77 -4.15 -3.14
C ALA A 90 -7.96 -4.91 -3.75
N GLN A 91 -9.20 -4.51 -3.46
CA GLN A 91 -10.39 -5.19 -3.97
C GLN A 91 -10.52 -5.03 -5.49
N PRO A 92 -11.13 -6.01 -6.18
CA PRO A 92 -11.44 -5.88 -7.60
C PRO A 92 -12.32 -4.67 -7.89
N THR A 93 -12.00 -3.98 -8.98
CA THR A 93 -12.80 -2.85 -9.50
C THR A 93 -12.94 -3.03 -11.01
N PRO A 94 -13.85 -2.26 -11.68
CA PRO A 94 -13.90 -2.30 -13.14
C PRO A 94 -12.57 -1.99 -13.83
N ASP A 95 -11.77 -1.10 -13.25
CA ASP A 95 -10.45 -0.75 -13.78
C ASP A 95 -9.37 -1.78 -13.43
N ARG A 96 -9.59 -2.55 -12.39
CA ARG A 96 -8.67 -3.59 -11.91
C ARG A 96 -9.46 -4.85 -11.57
N PRO A 97 -9.89 -5.60 -12.59
CA PRO A 97 -10.80 -6.74 -12.36
C PRO A 97 -10.25 -7.81 -11.41
N ASP A 98 -8.91 -7.98 -11.37
CA ASP A 98 -8.26 -8.93 -10.47
C ASP A 98 -7.82 -8.27 -9.14
N GLY A 99 -8.17 -7.01 -8.93
CA GLY A 99 -7.73 -6.26 -7.75
C GLY A 99 -6.24 -5.94 -7.78
N ALA A 100 -5.65 -5.84 -6.60
CA ALA A 100 -4.23 -5.56 -6.42
C ALA A 100 -3.62 -6.53 -5.40
N ILE A 101 -2.30 -6.69 -5.47
CA ILE A 101 -1.52 -7.46 -4.50
C ILE A 101 -1.11 -6.51 -3.38
N ILE A 102 -1.20 -6.95 -2.13
CA ILE A 102 -0.71 -6.16 -0.99
C ILE A 102 0.74 -6.53 -0.73
N ALA A 103 1.64 -5.54 -0.87
CA ALA A 103 3.03 -5.67 -0.46
C ALA A 103 3.15 -5.32 1.02
N THR A 104 3.79 -6.17 1.79
CA THR A 104 3.84 -6.04 3.26
C THR A 104 5.11 -6.68 3.82
N THR A 105 5.59 -6.18 4.96
CA THR A 105 6.61 -6.87 5.75
C THR A 105 6.00 -7.67 6.91
N ALA A 106 4.67 -7.66 7.02
CA ALA A 106 3.94 -8.38 8.07
C ALA A 106 2.89 -9.33 7.43
N PRO A 107 3.31 -10.32 6.64
CA PRO A 107 2.37 -11.16 5.89
C PRO A 107 1.39 -11.93 6.77
N HIS A 108 1.77 -12.23 8.02
CA HIS A 108 0.91 -12.92 8.97
C HIS A 108 -0.34 -12.13 9.34
N TRP A 109 -0.31 -10.79 9.24
CA TRP A 109 -1.49 -9.96 9.51
C TRP A 109 -2.57 -10.12 8.45
N TRP A 110 -2.17 -10.56 7.26
CA TRP A 110 -3.09 -10.77 6.14
C TRP A 110 -3.55 -12.22 6.00
N ALA A 111 -3.06 -13.11 6.86
CA ALA A 111 -3.47 -14.51 6.85
C ALA A 111 -4.98 -14.64 7.11
N GLY A 112 -5.68 -15.38 6.25
CA GLY A 112 -7.13 -15.54 6.34
C GLY A 112 -7.94 -14.43 5.66
N GLU A 113 -7.31 -13.34 5.22
CA GLU A 113 -7.99 -12.27 4.49
C GLU A 113 -8.04 -12.60 2.99
N PRO A 114 -9.09 -12.14 2.27
CA PRO A 114 -9.25 -12.44 0.85
C PRO A 114 -8.37 -11.55 -0.04
N VAL A 115 -7.08 -11.52 0.22
CA VAL A 115 -6.10 -10.71 -0.51
C VAL A 115 -4.89 -11.55 -0.88
N ARG A 116 -4.25 -11.20 -1.99
CA ARG A 116 -2.95 -11.75 -2.37
C ARG A 116 -1.87 -10.89 -1.74
N VAL A 117 -0.80 -11.52 -1.29
CA VAL A 117 0.27 -10.85 -0.53
C VAL A 117 1.61 -11.05 -1.21
N LEU A 118 2.39 -9.98 -1.28
CA LEU A 118 3.79 -10.00 -1.66
C LEU A 118 4.63 -9.69 -0.41
N ASP A 119 5.38 -10.68 0.03
CA ASP A 119 6.18 -10.58 1.25
C ASP A 119 7.49 -9.83 0.96
N LEU A 120 7.69 -8.69 1.64
CA LEU A 120 8.88 -7.86 1.52
C LEU A 120 9.89 -8.10 2.66
N THR A 121 9.68 -9.10 3.50
CA THR A 121 10.67 -9.41 4.55
C THR A 121 11.99 -9.82 3.92
N PRO A 122 13.11 -9.32 4.48
CA PRO A 122 14.44 -9.63 3.94
C PRO A 122 14.80 -11.10 4.14
#